data_0074ee1e03c35e7482d6beb01152e226
#
_entry.id   0074ee1e03c35e7482d6beb01152e226
#
_cell.length_a   1.000
_cell.length_b   1.000
_cell.length_c   1.000
_cell.angle_alpha   90.00
_cell.angle_beta   90.00
_cell.angle_gamma   90.00
#
_symmetry.space_group_name_H-M   'P 1'
#
loop_
_entity.id
_entity.type
_entity.pdbx_description
1 polymer ?
#
loop_
_entity_poly.entity_id
_entity_poly.type
_entity_poly.pdbx_seq_one_letter_code
_entity_poly.pdbx_strand_id
1 'polypeptide(L)'
;QMLPGNGKFERTGLGTSREAKEASNTAFNYLKANGNRISNSISTNTKNYIINYQDLQGIGMTGELALPTLIALCSIALGKPVINNLAILGEISIGGSIIMVSDIADSLQVALDSGAKKILIPSTSFVDFGTVPAELMSSFQIIPYQSVEDAVFKALGVE
;
A
#
# COMPACT_ATOMS: atom_id res chain seq x y z
N GLN A 1 7.25 -0.65 -13.12
CA GLN A 1 8.06 -1.51 -13.98
C GLN A 1 9.20 -2.15 -13.21
N MET A 2 9.57 -3.32 -13.65
CA MET A 2 10.73 -4.05 -13.15
C MET A 2 11.60 -4.44 -14.35
N LEU A 3 12.88 -4.10 -14.30
CA LEU A 3 13.84 -4.35 -15.37
C LEU A 3 15.08 -5.07 -14.82
N PRO A 4 15.78 -5.86 -15.63
CA PRO A 4 17.09 -6.37 -15.21
C PRO A 4 18.02 -5.21 -14.84
N GLY A 5 18.77 -5.36 -13.75
CA GLY A 5 19.64 -4.29 -13.27
C GLY A 5 20.38 -4.66 -12.01
N ASN A 6 20.68 -3.68 -11.19
CA ASN A 6 21.55 -3.82 -10.03
C ASN A 6 20.93 -3.31 -8.71
N GLY A 7 19.62 -3.22 -8.66
CA GLY A 7 18.91 -2.86 -7.43
C GLY A 7 18.55 -1.38 -7.33
N LYS A 8 18.48 -0.67 -8.43
CA LYS A 8 17.99 0.73 -8.43
C LYS A 8 16.49 0.80 -8.20
N PHE A 9 16.09 1.79 -7.43
CA PHE A 9 14.69 2.13 -7.23
C PHE A 9 14.44 3.55 -7.71
N GLU A 10 13.70 3.70 -8.81
CA GLU A 10 13.36 4.98 -9.40
C GLU A 10 11.89 5.33 -9.15
N ARG A 11 11.63 6.59 -8.86
CA ARG A 11 10.30 7.09 -8.53
C ARG A 11 10.04 8.39 -9.27
N THR A 12 8.82 8.51 -9.79
CA THR A 12 8.35 9.73 -10.44
C THR A 12 6.97 10.10 -9.88
N GLY A 13 6.63 11.37 -9.91
CA GLY A 13 5.30 11.84 -9.51
C GLY A 13 5.13 12.16 -8.03
N LEU A 14 6.19 12.08 -7.22
CA LEU A 14 6.13 12.38 -5.77
C LEU A 14 6.14 13.88 -5.47
N GLY A 15 6.45 14.71 -6.45
CA GLY A 15 6.57 16.15 -6.23
C GLY A 15 7.69 16.50 -5.25
N THR A 16 7.43 17.45 -4.35
CA THR A 16 8.39 17.94 -3.35
C THR A 16 8.14 17.37 -1.95
N SER A 17 7.17 16.47 -1.79
CA SER A 17 6.83 15.90 -0.48
C SER A 17 7.96 15.03 0.05
N ARG A 18 8.57 15.47 1.15
CA ARG A 18 9.60 14.69 1.84
C ARG A 18 9.01 13.41 2.45
N GLU A 19 7.82 13.53 3.05
CA GLU A 19 7.13 12.40 3.68
C GLU A 19 6.83 11.29 2.66
N ALA A 20 6.37 11.66 1.47
CA ALA A 20 6.10 10.71 0.39
C ALA A 20 7.38 10.01 -0.09
N LYS A 21 8.48 10.75 -0.20
CA LYS A 21 9.78 10.18 -0.56
C LYS A 21 10.29 9.21 0.49
N GLU A 22 10.17 9.58 1.76
CA GLU A 22 10.52 8.70 2.88
C GLU A 22 9.65 7.45 2.92
N ALA A 23 8.34 7.59 2.69
CA ALA A 23 7.41 6.46 2.64
C ALA A 23 7.78 5.47 1.52
N SER A 24 8.11 5.97 0.35
CA SER A 24 8.53 5.11 -0.77
C SER A 24 9.84 4.39 -0.47
N ASN A 25 10.79 5.05 0.20
CA ASN A 25 12.02 4.43 0.65
C ASN A 25 11.77 3.36 1.72
N THR A 26 10.88 3.62 2.65
CA THR A 26 10.47 2.65 3.67
C THR A 26 9.94 1.37 3.02
N ALA A 27 9.09 1.50 2.00
CA ALA A 27 8.55 0.35 1.28
C ALA A 27 9.64 -0.46 0.59
N PHE A 28 10.56 0.18 -0.11
CA PHE A 28 11.64 -0.51 -0.79
C PHE A 28 12.62 -1.16 0.17
N ASN A 29 12.95 -0.49 1.27
CA ASN A 29 13.80 -1.03 2.32
C ASN A 29 13.15 -2.25 2.99
N TYR A 30 11.83 -2.20 3.21
CA TYR A 30 11.09 -3.35 3.72
C TYR A 30 11.20 -4.53 2.76
N LEU A 31 11.03 -4.29 1.46
CA LEU A 31 11.15 -5.34 0.45
C LEU A 31 12.55 -5.96 0.44
N LYS A 32 13.60 -5.15 0.54
CA LYS A 32 14.98 -5.65 0.62
C LYS A 32 15.22 -6.52 1.85
N ALA A 33 14.71 -6.08 3.00
CA ALA A 33 14.93 -6.76 4.26
C ALA A 33 14.05 -8.00 4.45
N ASN A 34 12.82 -7.97 3.93
CA ASN A 34 11.79 -8.96 4.25
C ASN A 34 11.11 -9.59 3.03
N GLY A 35 11.60 -9.32 1.82
CA GLY A 35 11.00 -9.85 0.59
C GLY A 35 10.90 -11.37 0.58
N ASN A 36 11.84 -12.06 1.20
CA ASN A 36 11.84 -13.52 1.32
C ASN A 36 10.66 -14.06 2.14
N ARG A 37 10.09 -13.27 3.04
CA ARG A 37 8.87 -13.65 3.79
C ARG A 37 7.63 -13.65 2.90
N ILE A 38 7.67 -12.89 1.80
CA ILE A 38 6.59 -12.81 0.83
C ILE A 38 6.80 -13.88 -0.24
N SER A 39 7.99 -13.93 -0.84
CA SER A 39 8.35 -14.96 -1.80
C SER A 39 9.87 -15.01 -1.99
N ASN A 40 10.40 -16.22 -2.13
CA ASN A 40 11.81 -16.43 -2.44
C ASN A 40 12.18 -15.98 -3.86
N SER A 41 11.20 -15.73 -4.73
CA SER A 41 11.45 -15.27 -6.09
C SER A 41 11.71 -13.77 -6.20
N ILE A 42 11.47 -13.00 -5.13
CA ILE A 42 11.72 -11.57 -5.12
C ILE A 42 13.22 -11.30 -5.03
N SER A 43 13.73 -10.56 -6.01
CA SER A 43 15.13 -10.14 -6.04
C SER A 43 15.21 -8.63 -6.17
N THR A 44 15.87 -7.99 -5.19
CA THR A 44 16.12 -6.55 -5.21
C THR A 44 17.53 -6.21 -5.69
N ASN A 45 18.42 -7.20 -5.78
CA ASN A 45 19.82 -6.98 -6.15
C ASN A 45 20.06 -7.07 -7.67
N THR A 46 19.22 -7.84 -8.38
CA THR A 46 19.37 -8.09 -9.81
C THR A 46 18.31 -7.42 -10.67
N LYS A 47 17.41 -6.69 -10.04
CA LYS A 47 16.32 -5.99 -10.72
C LYS A 47 16.29 -4.52 -10.31
N ASN A 48 15.97 -3.66 -11.27
CA ASN A 48 15.61 -2.28 -11.01
C ASN A 48 14.11 -2.14 -11.00
N TYR A 49 13.59 -1.30 -10.09
CA TYR A 49 12.16 -1.06 -9.94
C TYR A 49 11.87 0.40 -10.23
N ILE A 50 10.81 0.64 -10.99
CA ILE A 50 10.37 1.99 -11.37
C ILE A 50 8.90 2.12 -11.02
N ILE A 51 8.55 3.12 -10.19
CA ILE A 51 7.18 3.43 -9.82
C ILE A 51 6.86 4.86 -10.24
N ASN A 52 5.72 5.04 -10.88
CA ASN A 52 5.14 6.33 -11.19
C ASN A 52 3.90 6.56 -10.33
N TYR A 53 3.90 7.67 -9.59
CA TYR A 53 2.77 8.08 -8.76
C TYR A 53 1.96 9.13 -9.50
N GLN A 54 0.65 9.04 -9.38
CA GLN A 54 -0.27 10.02 -9.95
C GLN A 54 -1.17 10.58 -8.86
N ASP A 55 -1.13 11.90 -8.68
CA ASP A 55 -2.02 12.62 -7.80
C ASP A 55 -3.17 13.18 -8.63
N LEU A 56 -4.26 12.41 -8.71
CA LEU A 56 -5.39 12.75 -9.57
C LEU A 56 -6.20 13.93 -9.07
N GLN A 57 -6.06 14.28 -7.80
CA GLN A 57 -6.84 15.37 -7.18
C GLN A 57 -6.00 16.61 -6.88
N GLY A 58 -4.70 16.56 -7.11
CA GLY A 58 -3.80 17.68 -6.86
C GLY A 58 -3.64 18.07 -5.39
N ILE A 59 -3.94 17.16 -4.46
CA ILE A 59 -3.88 17.40 -3.02
C ILE A 59 -2.46 17.30 -2.48
N GLY A 60 -1.63 16.52 -3.16
CA GLY A 60 -0.27 16.20 -2.74
C GLY A 60 -0.15 14.77 -2.24
N MET A 61 1.08 14.34 -2.04
CA MET A 61 1.42 12.99 -1.61
C MET A 61 1.85 13.01 -0.13
N THR A 62 1.54 11.95 0.60
CA THR A 62 1.79 11.85 2.05
C THR A 62 2.58 10.59 2.40
N GLY A 63 2.84 10.40 3.70
CA GLY A 63 3.48 9.20 4.23
C GLY A 63 2.66 7.93 4.08
N GLU A 64 1.38 8.03 3.77
CA GLU A 64 0.49 6.88 3.58
C GLU A 64 0.81 6.06 2.33
N LEU A 65 1.77 6.48 1.52
CA LEU A 65 2.19 5.77 0.32
C LEU A 65 3.04 4.51 0.59
N ALA A 66 3.53 4.30 1.81
CA ALA A 66 4.47 3.21 2.08
C ALA A 66 3.87 1.83 1.76
N LEU A 67 2.69 1.52 2.29
CA LEU A 67 2.05 0.23 2.06
C LEU A 67 1.59 0.04 0.61
N PRO A 68 0.90 1.00 -0.03
CA PRO A 68 0.58 0.89 -1.44
C PRO A 68 1.82 0.71 -2.34
N THR A 69 2.92 1.40 -2.05
CA THR A 69 4.18 1.25 -2.79
C THR A 69 4.72 -0.17 -2.66
N LEU A 70 4.74 -0.73 -1.46
CA LEU A 70 5.19 -2.10 -1.24
C LEU A 70 4.33 -3.11 -2.01
N ILE A 71 3.01 -2.94 -1.97
CA ILE A 71 2.08 -3.82 -2.69
C ILE A 71 2.32 -3.72 -4.20
N ALA A 72 2.53 -2.54 -4.74
CA ALA A 72 2.84 -2.35 -6.15
C ALA A 72 4.17 -3.02 -6.54
N LEU A 73 5.20 -2.90 -5.70
CA LEU A 73 6.48 -3.57 -5.92
C LEU A 73 6.34 -5.09 -5.91
N CYS A 74 5.59 -5.63 -4.95
CA CYS A 74 5.34 -7.08 -4.87
C CYS A 74 4.50 -7.57 -6.06
N SER A 75 3.51 -6.81 -6.48
CA SER A 75 2.69 -7.11 -7.65
C SER A 75 3.56 -7.31 -8.88
N ILE A 76 4.48 -6.38 -9.14
CA ILE A 76 5.34 -6.46 -10.32
C ILE A 76 6.38 -7.58 -10.18
N ALA A 77 6.96 -7.74 -8.98
CA ALA A 77 7.97 -8.77 -8.73
C ALA A 77 7.41 -10.19 -8.88
N LEU A 78 6.17 -10.39 -8.48
CA LEU A 78 5.50 -11.70 -8.54
C LEU A 78 4.70 -11.91 -9.82
N GLY A 79 4.53 -10.87 -10.65
CA GLY A 79 3.72 -10.94 -11.85
C GLY A 79 2.22 -11.17 -11.55
N LYS A 80 1.74 -10.70 -10.41
CA LYS A 80 0.34 -10.87 -9.98
C LYS A 80 -0.32 -9.50 -9.82
N PRO A 81 -1.44 -9.24 -10.51
CA PRO A 81 -2.10 -7.94 -10.39
C PRO A 81 -2.74 -7.76 -9.02
N VAL A 82 -2.84 -6.50 -8.59
CA VAL A 82 -3.64 -6.13 -7.43
C VAL A 82 -5.12 -6.35 -7.75
N ILE A 83 -5.89 -6.84 -6.79
CA ILE A 83 -7.33 -7.06 -6.98
C ILE A 83 -8.03 -5.74 -7.34
N ASN A 84 -9.11 -5.83 -8.13
CA ASN A 84 -9.75 -4.64 -8.70
C ASN A 84 -10.50 -3.82 -7.63
N ASN A 85 -10.55 -2.51 -7.84
CA ASN A 85 -11.31 -1.56 -7.03
C ASN A 85 -10.92 -1.59 -5.55
N LEU A 86 -9.65 -1.80 -5.26
CA LEU A 86 -9.10 -1.87 -3.91
C LEU A 86 -8.55 -0.52 -3.49
N ALA A 87 -8.99 -0.03 -2.34
CA ALA A 87 -8.31 1.04 -1.62
C ALA A 87 -7.50 0.44 -0.47
N ILE A 88 -6.29 0.94 -0.28
CA ILE A 88 -5.34 0.42 0.70
C ILE A 88 -5.17 1.47 1.78
N LEU A 89 -5.53 1.13 3.01
CA LEU A 89 -5.43 2.01 4.17
C LEU A 89 -4.43 1.46 5.17
N GLY A 90 -3.78 2.37 5.90
CA GLY A 90 -2.75 2.04 6.87
C GLY A 90 -1.36 2.46 6.39
N GLU A 91 -0.42 2.48 7.29
CA GLU A 91 0.95 2.87 7.03
C GLU A 91 1.93 1.83 7.56
N ILE A 92 3.14 1.83 7.01
CA ILE A 92 4.26 1.04 7.54
C ILE A 92 5.23 2.00 8.22
N SER A 93 5.57 1.72 9.48
CA SER A 93 6.63 2.44 10.17
C SER A 93 8.01 2.05 9.64
N ILE A 94 9.02 2.85 9.96
CA ILE A 94 10.41 2.55 9.61
C ILE A 94 10.84 1.18 10.15
N GLY A 95 10.32 0.80 11.31
CA GLY A 95 10.60 -0.51 11.92
C GLY A 95 9.82 -1.69 11.32
N GLY A 96 8.95 -1.45 10.34
CA GLY A 96 8.17 -2.49 9.68
C GLY A 96 6.85 -2.84 10.38
N SER A 97 6.41 -2.03 11.33
CA SER A 97 5.13 -2.22 12.02
C SER A 97 4.00 -1.52 11.29
N ILE A 98 2.78 -2.05 11.42
CA ILE A 98 1.58 -1.43 10.89
C ILE A 98 1.16 -0.27 11.80
N ILE A 99 0.87 0.86 11.18
CA ILE A 99 0.30 2.03 11.85
C ILE A 99 -1.19 2.10 11.53
N MET A 100 -2.01 2.28 12.56
CA MET A 100 -3.47 2.37 12.44
C MET A 100 -3.87 3.57 11.59
N VAL A 101 -5.02 3.47 10.95
CA VAL A 101 -5.63 4.57 10.20
C VAL A 101 -6.19 5.60 11.18
N SER A 102 -5.81 6.87 11.01
CA SER A 102 -6.52 8.00 11.62
C SER A 102 -7.63 8.47 10.69
N ASP A 103 -8.65 9.12 11.22
CA ASP A 103 -9.77 9.69 10.44
C ASP A 103 -10.39 8.69 9.47
N ILE A 104 -10.76 7.52 9.99
CA ILE A 104 -11.21 6.38 9.18
C ILE A 104 -12.44 6.72 8.32
N ALA A 105 -13.39 7.49 8.87
CA ALA A 105 -14.60 7.89 8.13
C ALA A 105 -14.25 8.74 6.91
N ASP A 106 -13.33 9.69 7.06
CA ASP A 106 -12.89 10.53 5.94
C ASP A 106 -12.15 9.72 4.89
N SER A 107 -11.28 8.80 5.31
CA SER A 107 -10.56 7.91 4.40
C SER A 107 -11.51 7.03 3.59
N LEU A 108 -12.55 6.50 4.22
CA LEU A 108 -13.56 5.70 3.54
C LEU A 108 -14.40 6.53 2.57
N GLN A 109 -14.71 7.77 2.91
CA GLN A 109 -15.43 8.66 2.01
C GLN A 109 -14.60 8.98 0.76
N VAL A 110 -13.32 9.25 0.91
CA VAL A 110 -12.41 9.45 -0.22
C VAL A 110 -12.33 8.19 -1.09
N ALA A 111 -12.26 7.03 -0.48
CA ALA A 111 -12.23 5.76 -1.20
C ALA A 111 -13.52 5.54 -2.00
N LEU A 112 -14.68 5.84 -1.42
CA LEU A 112 -15.97 5.75 -2.11
C LEU A 112 -16.03 6.68 -3.31
N ASP A 113 -15.63 7.94 -3.13
CA ASP A 113 -15.61 8.94 -4.18
C ASP A 113 -14.64 8.58 -5.31
N SER A 114 -13.60 7.81 -5.01
CA SER A 114 -12.62 7.33 -5.99
C SER A 114 -13.04 6.04 -6.71
N GLY A 115 -14.19 5.47 -6.37
CA GLY A 115 -14.73 4.28 -7.00
C GLY A 115 -14.27 2.96 -6.40
N ALA A 116 -13.66 2.98 -5.23
CA ALA A 116 -13.27 1.76 -4.53
C ALA A 116 -14.50 0.98 -4.08
N LYS A 117 -14.40 -0.35 -4.15
CA LYS A 117 -15.44 -1.27 -3.66
C LYS A 117 -14.92 -2.21 -2.59
N LYS A 118 -13.62 -2.30 -2.44
CA LYS A 118 -12.93 -3.13 -1.45
C LYS A 118 -11.95 -2.27 -0.67
N ILE A 119 -11.88 -2.49 0.64
CA ILE A 119 -11.01 -1.73 1.54
C ILE A 119 -10.07 -2.71 2.24
N LEU A 120 -8.79 -2.54 2.05
CA LEU A 120 -7.75 -3.24 2.81
C LEU A 120 -7.36 -2.35 3.99
N ILE A 121 -7.57 -2.81 5.22
CA ILE A 121 -7.45 -1.99 6.41
C ILE A 121 -6.85 -2.77 7.59
N PRO A 122 -6.01 -2.14 8.43
CA PRO A 122 -5.50 -2.82 9.61
C PRO A 122 -6.63 -3.32 10.52
N SER A 123 -6.54 -4.55 10.99
CA SER A 123 -7.55 -5.12 11.91
C SER A 123 -7.67 -4.32 13.19
N THR A 124 -6.59 -3.70 13.65
CA THR A 124 -6.58 -2.82 14.83
C THR A 124 -7.41 -1.55 14.65
N SER A 125 -7.69 -1.14 13.41
CA SER A 125 -8.54 0.04 13.13
C SER A 125 -10.02 -0.23 13.34
N PHE A 126 -10.44 -1.47 13.57
CA PHE A 126 -11.85 -1.82 13.80
C PHE A 126 -12.44 -1.17 15.05
N VAL A 127 -11.61 -0.81 16.03
CA VAL A 127 -12.08 -0.10 17.23
C VAL A 127 -12.75 1.24 16.91
N ASP A 128 -12.37 1.86 15.78
CA ASP A 128 -12.90 3.16 15.37
C ASP A 128 -14.09 3.04 14.41
N PHE A 129 -14.52 1.84 14.05
CA PHE A 129 -15.62 1.64 13.11
C PHE A 129 -16.97 2.11 13.67
N GLY A 130 -17.11 2.20 14.98
CA GLY A 130 -18.30 2.76 15.60
C GLY A 130 -18.58 4.23 15.25
N THR A 131 -17.56 4.95 14.77
CA THR A 131 -17.68 6.35 14.34
C THR A 131 -18.07 6.49 12.86
N VAL A 132 -18.09 5.39 12.12
CA VAL A 132 -18.35 5.38 10.68
C VAL A 132 -19.85 5.19 10.43
N PRO A 133 -20.48 6.01 9.57
CA PRO A 133 -21.88 5.81 9.20
C PRO A 133 -22.10 4.41 8.58
N ALA A 134 -23.18 3.74 8.96
CA ALA A 134 -23.49 2.40 8.48
C ALA A 134 -23.65 2.34 6.95
N GLU A 135 -24.19 3.40 6.34
CA GLU A 135 -24.34 3.51 4.89
C GLU A 135 -22.99 3.49 4.19
N LEU A 136 -21.98 4.15 4.76
CA LEU A 136 -20.65 4.19 4.22
C LEU A 136 -19.99 2.80 4.34
N MET A 137 -20.13 2.15 5.48
CA MET A 137 -19.61 0.79 5.70
C MET A 137 -20.20 -0.23 4.73
N SER A 138 -21.50 -0.14 4.45
CA SER A 138 -22.18 -1.08 3.56
C SER A 138 -21.79 -0.94 2.09
N SER A 139 -21.09 0.14 1.73
CA SER A 139 -20.63 0.38 0.35
C SER A 139 -19.42 -0.43 -0.02
N PHE A 140 -18.75 -1.09 0.94
CA PHE A 140 -17.49 -1.78 0.72
C PHE A 140 -17.50 -3.21 1.22
N GLN A 141 -16.65 -4.02 0.59
CA GLN A 141 -16.14 -5.25 1.20
C GLN A 141 -14.90 -4.89 2.02
N ILE A 142 -14.96 -5.11 3.32
CA ILE A 142 -13.86 -4.81 4.24
C ILE A 142 -12.93 -6.01 4.32
N ILE A 143 -11.66 -5.79 4.07
CA ILE A 143 -10.62 -6.83 4.09
C ILE A 143 -9.60 -6.44 5.17
N PRO A 144 -9.66 -7.03 6.36
CA PRO A 144 -8.70 -6.73 7.42
C PRO A 144 -7.37 -7.42 7.18
N TYR A 145 -6.28 -6.77 7.59
CA TYR A 145 -4.96 -7.41 7.62
C TYR A 145 -4.27 -7.19 8.97
N GLN A 146 -3.40 -8.12 9.33
CA GLN A 146 -2.75 -8.14 10.64
C GLN A 146 -1.25 -7.88 10.57
N SER A 147 -0.65 -8.05 9.40
CA SER A 147 0.78 -7.83 9.17
C SER A 147 1.00 -7.26 7.77
N VAL A 148 2.21 -6.78 7.53
CA VAL A 148 2.58 -6.25 6.22
C VAL A 148 2.50 -7.35 5.16
N GLU A 149 2.99 -8.55 5.45
CA GLU A 149 2.92 -9.69 4.54
C GLU A 149 1.47 -10.10 4.25
N ASP A 150 0.63 -10.12 5.29
CA ASP A 150 -0.79 -10.42 5.14
C ASP A 150 -1.50 -9.41 4.23
N ALA A 151 -1.16 -8.12 4.37
CA ALA A 151 -1.69 -7.07 3.50
C ALA A 151 -1.31 -7.32 2.03
N VAL A 152 -0.06 -7.67 1.76
CA VAL A 152 0.42 -7.96 0.41
C VAL A 152 -0.35 -9.15 -0.18
N PHE A 153 -0.47 -10.25 0.56
CA PHE A 153 -1.16 -11.44 0.06
C PHE A 153 -2.62 -11.17 -0.25
N LYS A 154 -3.31 -10.45 0.62
CA LYS A 154 -4.73 -10.11 0.42
C LYS A 154 -4.94 -9.15 -0.73
N ALA A 155 -4.04 -8.17 -0.89
CA ALA A 155 -4.11 -7.21 -2.00
C ALA A 155 -3.89 -7.89 -3.36
N LEU A 156 -3.07 -8.95 -3.41
CA LEU A 156 -2.79 -9.69 -4.64
C LEU A 156 -3.72 -10.88 -4.84
N GLY A 157 -4.64 -11.13 -3.92
CA GLY A 157 -5.58 -12.25 -4.01
C GLY A 157 -4.90 -13.61 -3.88
N VAL A 158 -3.76 -13.69 -3.21
CA VAL A 158 -3.04 -14.94 -2.92
C VAL A 158 -3.09 -15.23 -1.42
N GLU A 159 -3.00 -16.50 -1.07
CA GLU A 159 -2.99 -16.95 0.31
C GLU A 159 -1.63 -17.47 0.72
#